data_ce296fc9493ff7188399e2c9f8922727
#
_entry.id   ce296fc9493ff7188399e2c9f8922727
#
_cell.length_a   1.000
_cell.length_b   1.000
_cell.length_c   1.000
_cell.angle_alpha   90.00
_cell.angle_beta   90.00
_cell.angle_gamma   90.00
#
_symmetry.space_group_name_H-M   'P 1'
#
loop_
_entity.id
_entity.type
_entity.pdbx_description
1 polymer ?
#
loop_
_entity_poly.entity_id
_entity_poly.type
_entity_poly.pdbx_seq_one_letter_code
_entity_poly.pdbx_strand_id
1 'polypeptide(L)'
;MLVPLEWLKEYVDIDISTKELADRLTMTGTKVEAIEDIGKDIQNVVVGKILSVEPHPNADKLVICKVDVGKDVIQVVTGAPNVQAGQLVPVALHGALLPGGIKIKTGKLRGEISQGMMCSGEELGLTDADYPGAEADGIMILNEDYPLGMDIKEALQLGGEVIEFEITSNRPDITGAWCLMLGV
;
A
#
# COMPACT_ATOMS: atom_id res chain seq x y z
N MET A 1 3.24 -17.23 12.46
CA MET A 1 2.17 -16.30 12.87
C MET A 1 2.65 -14.88 12.64
N LEU A 2 1.85 -14.09 11.97
CA LEU A 2 2.18 -12.69 11.65
C LEU A 2 1.60 -11.75 12.71
N VAL A 3 2.42 -10.88 13.28
CA VAL A 3 2.02 -9.92 14.32
C VAL A 3 2.58 -8.53 13.94
N PRO A 4 1.71 -7.55 13.68
CA PRO A 4 2.13 -6.17 13.47
C PRO A 4 2.82 -5.60 14.72
N LEU A 5 3.97 -4.96 14.55
CA LEU A 5 4.71 -4.35 15.65
C LEU A 5 3.89 -3.29 16.40
N GLU A 6 3.06 -2.55 15.67
CA GLU A 6 2.18 -1.53 16.27
C GLU A 6 1.19 -2.14 17.26
N TRP A 7 0.70 -3.36 17.01
CA TRP A 7 -0.15 -4.05 17.99
C TRP A 7 0.61 -4.41 19.27
N LEU A 8 1.88 -4.79 19.15
CA LEU A 8 2.71 -5.05 20.34
C LEU A 8 2.91 -3.76 21.15
N LYS A 9 3.12 -2.64 20.49
CA LYS A 9 3.30 -1.34 21.13
C LYS A 9 2.06 -0.81 21.86
N GLU A 10 0.87 -1.28 21.51
CA GLU A 10 -0.35 -0.94 22.25
C GLU A 10 -0.36 -1.52 23.68
N TYR A 11 0.40 -2.58 23.92
CA TYR A 11 0.40 -3.31 25.19
C TYR A 11 1.72 -3.20 25.96
N VAL A 12 2.81 -2.94 25.26
CA VAL A 12 4.15 -2.89 25.84
C VAL A 12 4.93 -1.73 25.23
N ASP A 13 5.60 -0.95 26.09
CA ASP A 13 6.54 0.07 25.67
C ASP A 13 7.79 -0.59 25.06
N ILE A 14 7.99 -0.42 23.76
CA ILE A 14 9.10 -0.98 23.01
C ILE A 14 10.04 0.14 22.59
N ASP A 15 11.14 0.32 23.32
CA ASP A 15 12.15 1.36 23.11
C ASP A 15 13.36 0.87 22.28
N ILE A 16 13.32 -0.38 21.82
CA ILE A 16 14.39 -1.02 21.06
C ILE A 16 14.01 -1.20 19.60
N SER A 17 15.00 -1.42 18.74
CA SER A 17 14.74 -1.70 17.33
C SER A 17 14.02 -3.06 17.18
N THR A 18 13.21 -3.20 16.12
CA THR A 18 12.48 -4.45 15.82
C THR A 18 13.42 -5.63 15.67
N LYS A 19 14.61 -5.41 15.12
CA LYS A 19 15.63 -6.44 15.01
C LYS A 19 16.11 -6.90 16.39
N GLU A 20 16.40 -5.96 17.29
CA GLU A 20 16.82 -6.29 18.66
C GLU A 20 15.69 -6.98 19.44
N LEU A 21 14.43 -6.54 19.22
CA LEU A 21 13.27 -7.21 19.77
C LEU A 21 13.16 -8.67 19.31
N ALA A 22 13.32 -8.89 18.00
CA ALA A 22 13.29 -10.23 17.40
C ALA A 22 14.39 -11.14 17.96
N ASP A 23 15.60 -10.60 18.12
CA ASP A 23 16.72 -11.33 18.71
C ASP A 23 16.44 -11.72 20.18
N ARG A 24 15.92 -10.79 20.97
CA ARG A 24 15.54 -11.04 22.38
C ARG A 24 14.42 -12.07 22.50
N LEU A 25 13.36 -11.95 21.68
CA LEU A 25 12.25 -12.89 21.67
C LEU A 25 12.72 -14.31 21.31
N THR A 26 13.59 -14.42 20.31
CA THR A 26 14.19 -15.70 19.89
C THR A 26 15.02 -16.32 21.05
N MET A 27 15.82 -15.51 21.74
CA MET A 27 16.62 -15.98 22.87
C MET A 27 15.77 -16.41 24.07
N THR A 28 14.58 -15.86 24.24
CA THR A 28 13.64 -16.24 25.32
C THR A 28 12.72 -17.39 24.94
N GLY A 29 12.92 -17.98 23.75
CA GLY A 29 12.20 -19.20 23.31
C GLY A 29 11.00 -18.95 22.40
N THR A 30 10.82 -17.73 21.92
CA THR A 30 9.82 -17.38 20.90
C THR A 30 10.54 -17.06 19.59
N LYS A 31 10.72 -18.06 18.74
CA LYS A 31 11.49 -17.90 17.51
C LYS A 31 10.82 -16.94 16.53
N VAL A 32 11.55 -15.91 16.13
CA VAL A 32 11.19 -15.03 15.03
C VAL A 32 11.79 -15.58 13.73
N GLU A 33 10.96 -15.78 12.72
CA GLU A 33 11.38 -16.28 11.41
C GLU A 33 11.75 -15.15 10.46
N ALA A 34 10.91 -14.11 10.42
CA ALA A 34 11.12 -12.97 9.54
C ALA A 34 10.59 -11.67 10.17
N ILE A 35 11.11 -10.56 9.67
CA ILE A 35 10.55 -9.22 9.86
C ILE A 35 10.23 -8.70 8.48
N GLU A 36 8.96 -8.45 8.21
CA GLU A 36 8.48 -7.90 6.96
C GLU A 36 8.04 -6.46 7.17
N ASP A 37 8.44 -5.56 6.29
CA ASP A 37 8.00 -4.18 6.28
C ASP A 37 6.96 -4.03 5.16
N ILE A 38 5.69 -4.04 5.56
CA ILE A 38 4.56 -3.92 4.63
C ILE A 38 4.53 -2.49 4.07
N GLY A 39 4.53 -2.37 2.74
CA GLY A 39 4.52 -1.07 2.06
C GLY A 39 5.89 -0.43 1.88
N LYS A 40 7.00 -1.09 2.27
CA LYS A 40 8.37 -0.62 2.02
C LYS A 40 8.63 -0.32 0.54
N ASP A 41 8.07 -1.15 -0.32
CA ASP A 41 8.23 -1.05 -1.77
C ASP A 41 7.25 -0.06 -2.43
N ILE A 42 6.35 0.57 -1.64
CA ILE A 42 5.45 1.61 -2.12
C ILE A 42 6.03 2.98 -1.74
N GLN A 43 6.45 3.76 -2.73
CA GLN A 43 7.01 5.09 -2.52
C GLN A 43 6.43 6.08 -3.51
N ASN A 44 6.14 7.30 -3.05
CA ASN A 44 5.62 8.40 -3.86
C ASN A 44 4.31 8.07 -4.58
N VAL A 45 3.44 7.32 -3.90
CA VAL A 45 2.06 7.06 -4.30
C VAL A 45 1.14 7.85 -3.36
N VAL A 46 0.27 8.65 -3.93
CA VAL A 46 -0.59 9.57 -3.18
C VAL A 46 -2.06 9.40 -3.53
N VAL A 47 -2.93 9.87 -2.64
CA VAL A 47 -4.37 9.95 -2.90
C VAL A 47 -4.63 11.06 -3.91
N GLY A 48 -5.28 10.73 -5.02
CA GLY A 48 -5.71 11.68 -6.03
C GLY A 48 -7.21 11.58 -6.33
N LYS A 49 -7.79 12.69 -6.78
CA LYS A 49 -9.19 12.75 -7.23
C LYS A 49 -9.28 12.97 -8.72
N ILE A 50 -10.04 12.14 -9.40
CA ILE A 50 -10.29 12.27 -10.83
C ILE A 50 -11.27 13.43 -11.05
N LEU A 51 -10.82 14.48 -11.71
CA LEU A 51 -11.63 15.68 -12.02
C LEU A 51 -12.41 15.51 -13.32
N SER A 52 -11.76 15.00 -14.36
CA SER A 52 -12.36 14.76 -15.67
C SER A 52 -11.79 13.52 -16.33
N VAL A 53 -12.61 12.91 -17.18
CA VAL A 53 -12.26 11.76 -18.00
C VAL A 53 -12.64 12.09 -19.45
N GLU A 54 -11.68 12.07 -20.35
CA GLU A 54 -11.87 12.36 -21.77
C GLU A 54 -11.35 11.21 -22.63
N PRO A 55 -12.01 10.88 -23.74
CA PRO A 55 -11.54 9.83 -24.65
C PRO A 55 -10.20 10.24 -25.26
N HIS A 56 -9.31 9.27 -25.45
CA HIS A 56 -8.01 9.51 -26.07
C HIS A 56 -8.16 9.72 -27.59
N PRO A 57 -7.58 10.78 -28.19
CA PRO A 57 -7.79 11.11 -29.61
C PRO A 57 -7.26 10.06 -30.60
N ASN A 58 -6.27 9.28 -30.19
CA ASN A 58 -5.58 8.32 -31.05
C ASN A 58 -5.66 6.87 -30.54
N ALA A 59 -6.58 6.56 -29.60
CA ALA A 59 -6.68 5.21 -29.06
C ALA A 59 -8.07 4.96 -28.43
N ASP A 60 -8.84 4.05 -29.02
CA ASP A 60 -10.23 3.76 -28.61
C ASP A 60 -10.36 3.15 -27.19
N LYS A 61 -9.29 2.55 -26.66
CA LYS A 61 -9.26 1.90 -25.35
C LYS A 61 -8.59 2.71 -24.24
N LEU A 62 -8.12 3.91 -24.57
CA LEU A 62 -7.46 4.78 -23.59
C LEU A 62 -8.32 6.00 -23.28
N VAL A 63 -8.21 6.47 -22.06
CA VAL A 63 -8.80 7.73 -21.60
C VAL A 63 -7.74 8.62 -20.99
N ILE A 64 -7.95 9.92 -21.14
CA ILE A 64 -7.12 10.96 -20.54
C ILE A 64 -7.86 11.48 -19.33
N CYS A 65 -7.22 11.43 -18.18
CA CYS A 65 -7.78 11.88 -16.92
C CYS A 65 -7.01 13.10 -16.41
N LYS A 66 -7.74 14.08 -15.89
CA LYS A 66 -7.16 15.13 -15.03
C LYS A 66 -7.36 14.70 -13.59
N VAL A 67 -6.27 14.60 -12.86
CA VAL A 67 -6.27 14.10 -11.48
C VAL A 67 -5.64 15.14 -10.56
N ASP A 68 -6.40 15.56 -9.57
CA ASP A 68 -5.92 16.44 -8.51
C ASP A 68 -5.21 15.60 -7.46
N VAL A 69 -3.94 15.90 -7.22
CA VAL A 69 -3.08 15.22 -6.24
C VAL A 69 -2.77 16.12 -5.04
N GLY A 70 -3.61 17.10 -4.78
CA GLY A 70 -3.56 18.02 -3.65
C GLY A 70 -2.67 19.24 -3.85
N LYS A 71 -1.52 19.10 -4.49
CA LYS A 71 -0.61 20.21 -4.82
C LYS A 71 -0.77 20.68 -6.25
N ASP A 72 -1.01 19.77 -7.15
CA ASP A 72 -1.09 19.99 -8.58
C ASP A 72 -2.20 19.16 -9.20
N VAL A 73 -2.65 19.57 -10.40
CA VAL A 73 -3.50 18.76 -11.25
C VAL A 73 -2.65 18.19 -12.38
N ILE A 74 -2.55 16.88 -12.40
CA ILE A 74 -1.73 16.15 -13.38
C ILE A 74 -2.61 15.48 -14.45
N GLN A 75 -2.01 15.22 -15.61
CA GLN A 75 -2.63 14.42 -16.66
C GLN A 75 -2.14 12.98 -16.56
N VAL A 76 -3.08 12.04 -16.51
CA VAL A 76 -2.80 10.60 -16.50
C VAL A 76 -3.59 9.93 -17.61
N VAL A 77 -2.91 9.11 -18.40
CA VAL A 77 -3.53 8.30 -19.46
C VAL A 77 -3.64 6.87 -18.96
N THR A 78 -4.83 6.29 -19.06
CA THR A 78 -5.10 4.92 -18.61
C THR A 78 -6.02 4.17 -19.56
N GLY A 79 -5.95 2.84 -19.52
CA GLY A 79 -6.87 1.94 -20.22
C GLY A 79 -7.83 1.20 -19.29
N ALA A 80 -7.88 1.57 -18.01
CA ALA A 80 -8.74 0.92 -17.04
C ALA A 80 -10.23 1.18 -17.35
N PRO A 81 -11.08 0.15 -17.27
CA PRO A 81 -12.49 0.26 -17.67
C PRO A 81 -13.37 0.95 -16.63
N ASN A 82 -12.94 1.02 -15.38
CA ASN A 82 -13.72 1.47 -14.23
C ASN A 82 -13.48 2.94 -13.81
N VAL A 83 -12.87 3.75 -14.69
CA VAL A 83 -12.51 5.15 -14.41
C VAL A 83 -13.70 6.07 -14.55
N GLN A 84 -13.99 6.85 -13.50
CA GLN A 84 -15.06 7.86 -13.50
C GLN A 84 -14.61 9.15 -12.80
N ALA A 85 -15.14 10.28 -13.25
CA ALA A 85 -14.91 11.56 -12.57
C ALA A 85 -15.50 11.55 -11.15
N GLY A 86 -14.78 12.14 -10.22
CA GLY A 86 -15.17 12.20 -8.81
C GLY A 86 -14.59 11.09 -7.92
N GLN A 87 -14.04 10.02 -8.50
CA GLN A 87 -13.43 8.94 -7.73
C GLN A 87 -12.12 9.37 -7.07
N LEU A 88 -11.88 8.85 -5.86
CA LEU A 88 -10.58 8.89 -5.19
C LEU A 88 -9.81 7.62 -5.53
N VAL A 89 -8.56 7.78 -5.92
CA VAL A 89 -7.72 6.70 -6.44
C VAL A 89 -6.27 6.85 -5.98
N PRO A 90 -5.51 5.75 -5.83
CA PRO A 90 -4.07 5.83 -5.62
C PRO A 90 -3.37 6.23 -6.92
N VAL A 91 -2.51 7.24 -6.83
CA VAL A 91 -1.78 7.81 -7.97
C VAL A 91 -0.29 7.73 -7.71
N ALA A 92 0.41 6.93 -8.50
CA ALA A 92 1.85 6.88 -8.54
C ALA A 92 2.40 8.06 -9.33
N LEU A 93 3.12 8.96 -8.67
CA LEU A 93 3.74 10.13 -9.28
C LEU A 93 5.04 9.78 -10.00
N HIS A 94 5.61 10.75 -10.71
CA HIS A 94 6.93 10.57 -11.31
C HIS A 94 7.98 10.19 -10.25
N GLY A 95 8.72 9.11 -10.50
CA GLY A 95 9.71 8.58 -9.56
C GLY A 95 9.13 7.63 -8.51
N ALA A 96 7.83 7.36 -8.54
CA ALA A 96 7.22 6.37 -7.65
C ALA A 96 7.83 4.99 -7.84
N LEU A 97 7.95 4.27 -6.72
CA LEU A 97 8.35 2.88 -6.69
C LEU A 97 7.14 2.05 -6.27
N LEU A 98 6.88 0.97 -7.00
CA LEU A 98 5.82 0.00 -6.71
C LEU A 98 6.43 -1.37 -6.40
N PRO A 99 5.67 -2.26 -5.74
CA PRO A 99 6.07 -3.64 -5.51
C PRO A 99 6.61 -4.31 -6.78
N GLY A 100 7.63 -5.17 -6.62
CA GLY A 100 8.34 -5.74 -7.76
C GLY A 100 9.42 -4.83 -8.38
N GLY A 101 9.69 -3.67 -7.79
CA GLY A 101 10.74 -2.73 -8.25
C GLY A 101 10.33 -1.88 -9.45
N ILE A 102 9.04 -1.78 -9.73
CA ILE A 102 8.50 -1.00 -10.86
C ILE A 102 8.64 0.49 -10.55
N LYS A 103 9.36 1.21 -11.41
CA LYS A 103 9.52 2.67 -11.30
C LYS A 103 8.64 3.39 -12.30
N ILE A 104 7.79 4.26 -11.80
CA ILE A 104 6.89 5.09 -12.61
C ILE A 104 7.61 6.34 -13.07
N LYS A 105 7.54 6.61 -14.37
CA LYS A 105 8.12 7.80 -15.00
C LYS A 105 7.06 8.51 -15.83
N THR A 106 7.18 9.83 -15.90
CA THR A 106 6.44 10.60 -16.89
C THR A 106 6.79 10.11 -18.29
N GLY A 107 5.79 9.78 -19.08
CA GLY A 107 5.96 9.23 -20.42
C GLY A 107 4.90 9.72 -21.38
N LYS A 108 5.00 9.29 -22.63
CA LYS A 108 3.98 9.54 -23.66
C LYS A 108 3.32 8.23 -24.04
N LEU A 109 2.00 8.20 -23.95
CA LEU A 109 1.17 7.09 -24.38
C LEU A 109 0.37 7.52 -25.62
N ARG A 110 0.67 6.94 -26.77
CA ARG A 110 0.04 7.24 -28.05
C ARG A 110 0.03 8.75 -28.42
N GLY A 111 1.06 9.50 -27.99
CA GLY A 111 1.20 10.94 -28.26
C GLY A 111 0.81 11.86 -27.10
N GLU A 112 0.00 11.40 -26.16
CA GLU A 112 -0.43 12.13 -24.97
C GLU A 112 0.51 11.90 -23.78
N ILE A 113 0.75 12.96 -23.00
CA ILE A 113 1.65 12.91 -21.84
C ILE A 113 0.89 12.29 -20.65
N SER A 114 1.48 11.26 -20.03
CA SER A 114 1.07 10.75 -18.72
C SER A 114 2.12 11.12 -17.68
N GLN A 115 1.73 11.90 -16.69
CA GLN A 115 2.63 12.43 -15.65
C GLN A 115 2.70 11.51 -14.42
N GLY A 116 1.91 10.42 -14.43
CA GLY A 116 1.84 9.42 -13.38
C GLY A 116 1.03 8.22 -13.86
N MET A 117 0.69 7.36 -12.91
CA MET A 117 -0.13 6.18 -13.15
C MET A 117 -1.17 6.03 -12.02
N MET A 118 -2.43 5.78 -12.37
CA MET A 118 -3.44 5.34 -11.40
C MET A 118 -3.24 3.84 -11.17
N CYS A 119 -3.11 3.44 -9.91
CA CYS A 119 -2.74 2.07 -9.56
C CYS A 119 -3.97 1.19 -9.32
N SER A 120 -3.84 -0.09 -9.69
CA SER A 120 -4.71 -1.16 -9.21
C SER A 120 -4.26 -1.63 -7.83
N GLY A 121 -5.09 -2.40 -7.13
CA GLY A 121 -4.67 -3.06 -5.88
C GLY A 121 -3.55 -4.07 -6.10
N GLU A 122 -3.60 -4.83 -7.21
CA GLU A 122 -2.55 -5.77 -7.58
C GLU A 122 -1.18 -5.10 -7.76
N GLU A 123 -1.14 -3.91 -8.40
CA GLU A 123 0.10 -3.13 -8.57
C GLU A 123 0.65 -2.59 -7.24
N LEU A 124 -0.21 -2.40 -6.25
CA LEU A 124 0.17 -2.05 -4.88
C LEU A 124 0.47 -3.28 -4.01
N GLY A 125 0.28 -4.49 -4.54
CA GLY A 125 0.46 -5.74 -3.81
C GLY A 125 -0.62 -5.97 -2.74
N LEU A 126 -1.81 -5.38 -2.93
CA LEU A 126 -2.94 -5.47 -2.01
C LEU A 126 -3.95 -6.50 -2.49
N THR A 127 -4.59 -7.15 -1.53
CA THR A 127 -5.71 -8.08 -1.72
C THR A 127 -6.99 -7.51 -1.13
N ASP A 128 -8.14 -8.14 -1.42
CA ASP A 128 -9.42 -7.76 -0.81
C ASP A 128 -9.44 -7.94 0.72
N ALA A 129 -8.51 -8.71 1.27
CA ALA A 129 -8.31 -8.82 2.73
C ALA A 129 -7.65 -7.57 3.33
N ASP A 130 -6.78 -6.89 2.54
CA ASP A 130 -6.09 -5.68 2.96
C ASP A 130 -6.98 -4.45 2.76
N TYR A 131 -7.68 -4.40 1.63
CA TYR A 131 -8.62 -3.32 1.32
C TYR A 131 -9.76 -3.81 0.43
N PRO A 132 -11.05 -3.66 0.83
CA PRO A 132 -12.18 -4.11 0.05
C PRO A 132 -12.24 -3.46 -1.35
N GLY A 133 -12.19 -4.27 -2.39
CA GLY A 133 -12.16 -3.82 -3.78
C GLY A 133 -10.76 -3.67 -4.37
N ALA A 134 -9.70 -4.10 -3.66
CA ALA A 134 -8.33 -4.09 -4.19
C ALA A 134 -8.16 -5.03 -5.38
N GLU A 135 -8.86 -6.17 -5.41
CA GLU A 135 -8.83 -7.15 -6.50
C GLU A 135 -9.79 -6.81 -7.66
N ALA A 136 -10.44 -5.63 -7.62
CA ALA A 136 -11.31 -5.22 -8.71
C ALA A 136 -10.54 -5.03 -10.03
N ASP A 137 -11.16 -5.41 -11.15
CA ASP A 137 -10.59 -5.19 -12.48
C ASP A 137 -10.48 -3.68 -12.79
N GLY A 138 -9.27 -3.22 -13.05
CA GLY A 138 -8.92 -1.84 -13.34
C GLY A 138 -8.20 -1.12 -12.21
N ILE A 139 -8.50 0.18 -12.03
CA ILE A 139 -7.90 0.96 -10.95
C ILE A 139 -8.58 0.68 -9.62
N MET A 140 -7.81 0.75 -8.54
CA MET A 140 -8.34 0.69 -7.19
C MET A 140 -9.11 1.98 -6.86
N ILE A 141 -10.31 1.85 -6.31
CA ILE A 141 -11.14 2.98 -5.90
C ILE A 141 -11.14 3.06 -4.38
N LEU A 142 -10.82 4.22 -3.85
CA LEU A 142 -10.84 4.47 -2.42
C LEU A 142 -12.27 4.78 -1.97
N ASN A 143 -12.77 4.02 -1.01
CA ASN A 143 -14.16 4.10 -0.56
C ASN A 143 -14.37 5.12 0.57
N GLU A 144 -13.29 5.64 1.15
CA GLU A 144 -13.31 6.61 2.23
C GLU A 144 -12.77 7.97 1.74
N ASP A 145 -13.17 9.03 2.42
CA ASP A 145 -12.69 10.39 2.14
C ASP A 145 -11.31 10.61 2.76
N TYR A 146 -10.29 10.53 1.92
CA TYR A 146 -8.91 10.85 2.31
C TYR A 146 -8.50 12.23 1.82
N PRO A 147 -7.62 12.93 2.54
CA PRO A 147 -7.02 14.19 2.08
C PRO A 147 -6.26 13.98 0.76
N LEU A 148 -6.47 14.88 -0.20
CA LEU A 148 -5.76 14.82 -1.48
C LEU A 148 -4.26 15.06 -1.27
N GLY A 149 -3.44 14.27 -1.94
CA GLY A 149 -1.98 14.31 -1.82
C GLY A 149 -1.42 13.61 -0.59
N MET A 150 -2.26 13.00 0.23
CA MET A 150 -1.82 12.15 1.35
C MET A 150 -1.09 10.91 0.81
N ASP A 151 -0.02 10.49 1.48
CA ASP A 151 0.66 9.24 1.13
C ASP A 151 -0.31 8.07 1.26
N ILE A 152 -0.34 7.20 0.26
CA ILE A 152 -1.28 6.07 0.23
C ILE A 152 -1.05 5.10 1.39
N LYS A 153 0.17 5.00 1.89
CA LYS A 153 0.49 4.16 3.04
C LYS A 153 -0.18 4.67 4.31
N GLU A 154 -0.19 5.99 4.50
CA GLU A 154 -0.87 6.62 5.63
C GLU A 154 -2.39 6.48 5.48
N ALA A 155 -2.93 6.71 4.27
CA ALA A 155 -4.35 6.61 3.98
C ALA A 155 -4.91 5.22 4.26
N LEU A 156 -4.22 4.18 3.79
CA LEU A 156 -4.64 2.79 3.93
C LEU A 156 -4.06 2.11 5.16
N GLN A 157 -3.33 2.85 6.01
CA GLN A 157 -2.61 2.30 7.15
C GLN A 157 -1.68 1.13 6.74
N LEU A 158 -1.17 1.22 5.51
CA LEU A 158 -0.19 0.29 4.99
C LEU A 158 1.17 0.75 5.49
N GLY A 159 1.81 -0.07 6.22
CA GLY A 159 3.12 0.25 6.73
C GLY A 159 3.25 -0.19 8.17
N GLY A 160 4.42 -0.60 8.49
CA GLY A 160 4.75 -1.14 9.78
C GLY A 160 5.47 -2.46 9.61
N GLU A 161 6.35 -2.70 10.54
CA GLU A 161 7.06 -3.96 10.59
C GLU A 161 6.11 -5.03 11.16
N VAL A 162 6.00 -6.12 10.42
CA VAL A 162 5.28 -7.32 10.84
C VAL A 162 6.30 -8.37 11.21
N ILE A 163 6.18 -8.91 12.41
CA ILE A 163 7.06 -9.95 12.90
C ILE A 163 6.39 -11.30 12.65
N GLU A 164 7.09 -12.17 11.92
CA GLU A 164 6.66 -13.55 11.72
C GLU A 164 7.27 -14.46 12.79
N PHE A 165 6.37 -15.07 13.56
CA PHE A 165 6.75 -16.01 14.61
C PHE A 165 6.54 -17.46 14.17
N GLU A 166 7.54 -18.31 14.41
CA GLU A 166 7.38 -19.76 14.37
C GLU A 166 6.85 -20.25 15.72
N ILE A 167 5.60 -20.71 15.73
CA ILE A 167 5.01 -21.31 16.90
C ILE A 167 5.28 -22.82 16.88
N THR A 168 6.18 -23.25 17.73
CA THR A 168 6.53 -24.66 17.88
C THR A 168 5.50 -25.39 18.72
N SER A 169 5.36 -26.71 18.53
CA SER A 169 4.35 -27.53 19.20
C SER A 169 4.48 -27.58 20.73
N ASN A 170 5.63 -27.18 21.27
CA ASN A 170 5.88 -27.09 22.72
C ASN A 170 5.44 -25.74 23.34
N ARG A 171 4.98 -24.79 22.52
CA ARG A 171 4.48 -23.46 22.97
C ARG A 171 3.06 -23.18 22.45
N PRO A 172 2.07 -24.06 22.73
CA PRO A 172 0.68 -23.82 22.36
C PRO A 172 0.06 -22.65 23.11
N ASP A 173 0.68 -22.20 24.19
CA ASP A 173 0.33 -21.04 24.98
C ASP A 173 0.42 -19.71 24.21
N ILE A 174 1.26 -19.63 23.18
CA ILE A 174 1.47 -18.40 22.39
C ILE A 174 0.78 -18.43 21.02
N THR A 175 -0.25 -19.24 20.83
CA THR A 175 -0.99 -19.33 19.56
C THR A 175 -1.85 -18.10 19.25
N GLY A 176 -2.04 -17.20 20.21
CA GLY A 176 -2.72 -15.91 20.02
C GLY A 176 -1.77 -14.74 20.24
N ALA A 177 -1.95 -13.66 19.48
CA ALA A 177 -1.16 -12.43 19.65
C ALA A 177 -1.18 -11.92 21.11
N TRP A 178 -2.29 -12.07 21.79
CA TRP A 178 -2.45 -11.76 23.22
C TRP A 178 -1.48 -12.53 24.13
N CYS A 179 -1.26 -13.80 23.84
CA CYS A 179 -0.38 -14.65 24.68
C CYS A 179 1.11 -14.34 24.45
N LEU A 180 1.48 -13.86 23.26
CA LEU A 180 2.81 -13.34 22.98
C LEU A 180 3.15 -12.11 23.83
N MET A 181 2.18 -11.26 24.08
CA MET A 181 2.34 -10.02 24.83
C MET A 181 2.58 -10.26 26.33
N LEU A 182 2.08 -11.37 26.88
CA LEU A 182 2.29 -11.74 28.28
C LEU A 182 3.67 -12.36 28.54
N GLY A 183 4.43 -12.68 27.51
CA GLY A 183 5.76 -13.29 27.61
C GLY A 183 6.92 -12.34 27.30
N VAL A 184 6.64 -11.04 27.09
CA VAL A 184 7.65 -10.00 26.77
C VAL A 184 8.02 -9.19 28.01
#